data_94654d1ad06869aa34affe3e730eb495
#
_entry.id   94654d1ad06869aa34affe3e730eb495
#
_cell.length_a   1.000
_cell.length_b   1.000
_cell.length_c   1.000
_cell.angle_alpha   90.00
_cell.angle_beta   90.00
_cell.angle_gamma   90.00
#
_symmetry.space_group_name_H-M   'P 1'
#
loop_
_entity.id
_entity.type
_entity.pdbx_description
1 polymer ?
#
loop_
_entity_poly.entity_id
_entity_poly.type
_entity_poly.pdbx_seq_one_letter_code
_entity_poly.pdbx_strand_id
1 'polypeptide(L)'
;MTNEEAKTIMDNLIYLYRPLGNSLKAWHMAIKALEKANKYRWHDLRMNPDDLPEAIGGGDESEYVLVMIGIPEWNHWEWAYYHHDKKLWSTYEQNVFAWRYVEPFEEEE
;
A
#
# COMPACT_ATOMS: atom_id res chain seq x y z
N MET A 1 13.02 -1.50 11.10
CA MET A 1 12.98 -0.12 10.55
C MET A 1 11.73 0.08 9.72
N THR A 2 11.02 1.17 9.93
CA THR A 2 9.87 1.55 9.12
C THR A 2 10.32 2.25 7.83
N ASN A 3 9.42 2.35 6.84
CA ASN A 3 9.71 3.11 5.62
C ASN A 3 9.96 4.60 5.91
N GLU A 4 9.29 5.15 6.91
CA GLU A 4 9.48 6.53 7.32
C GLU A 4 10.85 6.76 7.95
N GLU A 5 11.32 5.83 8.78
CA GLU A 5 12.66 5.88 9.35
C GLU A 5 13.74 5.82 8.26
N ALA A 6 13.56 4.95 7.27
CA ALA A 6 14.48 4.86 6.14
C ALA A 6 14.52 6.16 5.35
N LYS A 7 13.37 6.79 5.13
CA LYS A 7 13.28 8.08 4.44
C LYS A 7 14.02 9.18 5.22
N THR A 8 13.86 9.23 6.53
CA THR A 8 14.55 10.20 7.39
C THR A 8 16.07 10.03 7.33
N ILE A 9 16.56 8.78 7.34
CA ILE A 9 17.98 8.50 7.20
C ILE A 9 18.51 8.98 5.86
N MET A 10 17.77 8.79 4.78
CA MET A 10 18.15 9.27 3.45
C MET A 10 18.22 10.78 3.38
N ASP A 11 17.26 11.49 3.99
CA ASP A 11 17.26 12.94 4.07
C ASP A 11 18.50 13.46 4.81
N ASN A 12 18.87 12.82 5.91
CA ASN A 12 20.05 13.17 6.68
C ASN A 12 21.34 12.96 5.88
N LEU A 13 21.44 11.88 5.14
CA LEU A 13 22.59 11.59 4.29
C LEU A 13 22.78 12.67 3.21
N ILE A 14 21.71 13.12 2.60
CA ILE A 14 21.76 14.19 1.60
C ILE A 14 22.22 15.50 2.22
N TYR A 15 21.72 15.83 3.39
CA TYR A 15 22.16 17.02 4.12
C TYR A 15 23.65 16.99 4.40
N LEU A 16 24.19 15.85 4.81
CA LEU A 16 25.60 15.70 5.17
C LEU A 16 26.55 15.71 3.97
N TYR A 17 26.16 15.13 2.87
CA TYR A 17 27.06 14.90 1.74
C TYR A 17 26.89 15.85 0.57
N ARG A 18 25.88 16.72 0.60
CA ARG A 18 25.65 17.71 -0.46
C ARG A 18 25.87 17.10 -1.84
N PRO A 19 24.96 16.31 -2.35
CA PRO A 19 25.23 15.44 -3.46
C PRO A 19 25.63 16.18 -4.73
N LEU A 20 26.55 15.59 -5.44
CA LEU A 20 26.72 15.83 -6.86
C LEU A 20 25.45 15.35 -7.59
N GLY A 21 25.19 15.83 -8.80
CA GLY A 21 23.93 15.57 -9.52
C GLY A 21 23.50 14.11 -9.55
N ASN A 22 24.44 13.17 -9.70
CA ASN A 22 24.15 11.74 -9.72
C ASN A 22 23.62 11.22 -8.39
N SER A 23 24.14 11.73 -7.27
CA SER A 23 23.70 11.35 -5.94
C SER A 23 22.28 11.84 -5.67
N LEU A 24 21.94 13.04 -6.14
CA LEU A 24 20.60 13.60 -6.00
C LEU A 24 19.57 12.76 -6.77
N LYS A 25 19.92 12.32 -7.99
CA LYS A 25 19.07 11.45 -8.79
C LYS A 25 18.82 10.11 -8.09
N ALA A 26 19.86 9.49 -7.53
CA ALA A 26 19.75 8.26 -6.78
C ALA A 26 18.85 8.43 -5.55
N TRP A 27 18.96 9.55 -4.85
CA TRP A 27 18.12 9.87 -3.71
C TRP A 27 16.64 9.99 -4.09
N HIS A 28 16.33 10.68 -5.19
CA HIS A 28 14.96 10.79 -5.70
C HIS A 28 14.38 9.41 -6.06
N MET A 29 15.17 8.56 -6.67
CA MET A 29 14.76 7.19 -6.99
C MET A 29 14.48 6.38 -5.73
N ALA A 30 15.29 6.51 -4.70
CA ALA A 30 15.10 5.83 -3.43
C ALA A 30 13.82 6.29 -2.72
N ILE A 31 13.53 7.59 -2.74
CA ILE A 31 12.27 8.12 -2.17
C ILE A 31 11.06 7.58 -2.92
N LYS A 32 11.10 7.55 -4.25
CA LYS A 32 10.01 6.96 -5.04
C LYS A 32 9.80 5.49 -4.71
N ALA A 33 10.87 4.73 -4.51
CA ALA A 33 10.78 3.32 -4.14
C ALA A 33 10.13 3.13 -2.76
N LEU A 34 10.45 3.99 -1.79
CA LEU A 34 9.85 3.95 -0.47
C LEU A 34 8.37 4.32 -0.50
N GLU A 35 8.00 5.34 -1.27
CA GLU A 35 6.60 5.72 -1.47
C GLU A 35 5.79 4.60 -2.11
N LYS A 36 6.36 3.94 -3.12
CA LYS A 36 5.75 2.80 -3.78
C LYS A 36 5.57 1.63 -2.81
N ALA A 37 6.59 1.30 -2.03
CA ALA A 37 6.51 0.24 -1.02
C ALA A 37 5.43 0.54 0.01
N ASN A 38 5.30 1.80 0.43
CA ASN A 38 4.25 2.21 1.37
C ASN A 38 2.85 2.09 0.77
N LYS A 39 2.68 2.44 -0.50
CA LYS A 39 1.40 2.32 -1.21
C LYS A 39 0.93 0.87 -1.29
N TYR A 40 1.85 -0.06 -1.52
CA TYR A 40 1.52 -1.48 -1.71
C TYR A 40 1.70 -2.34 -0.46
N ARG A 41 1.84 -1.71 0.72
CA ARG A 41 1.91 -2.43 1.98
C ARG A 41 0.55 -3.01 2.38
N TRP A 42 0.58 -3.99 3.26
CA TRP A 42 -0.64 -4.50 3.86
C TRP A 42 -1.28 -3.47 4.79
N HIS A 43 -2.58 -3.32 4.66
CA HIS A 43 -3.42 -2.53 5.57
C HIS A 43 -4.11 -3.50 6.51
N ASP A 44 -3.73 -3.47 7.78
CA ASP A 44 -4.27 -4.38 8.79
C ASP A 44 -5.50 -3.75 9.46
N LEU A 45 -6.67 -4.27 9.14
CA LEU A 45 -7.94 -3.75 9.64
C LEU A 45 -8.15 -4.05 11.13
N ARG A 46 -7.37 -4.96 11.69
CA ARG A 46 -7.41 -5.21 13.15
C ARG A 46 -6.77 -4.06 13.92
N MET A 47 -5.81 -3.37 13.29
CA MET A 47 -5.12 -2.20 13.86
C MET A 47 -5.87 -0.91 13.57
N ASN A 48 -6.45 -0.80 12.37
CA ASN A 48 -7.18 0.38 11.93
C ASN A 48 -8.35 -0.04 11.03
N PRO A 49 -9.53 -0.28 11.62
CA PRO A 49 -10.71 -0.75 10.86
C PRO A 49 -11.21 0.22 9.78
N ASP A 50 -10.86 1.49 9.88
CA ASP A 50 -11.30 2.51 8.93
C ASP A 50 -10.34 2.69 7.75
N ASP A 51 -9.24 1.97 7.73
CA ASP A 51 -8.22 2.04 6.66
C ASP A 51 -8.64 1.19 5.47
N LEU A 52 -9.67 1.63 4.76
CA LEU A 52 -10.28 0.93 3.64
C LEU A 52 -9.81 1.49 2.30
N PRO A 53 -9.84 0.69 1.21
CA PRO A 53 -9.44 1.20 -0.10
C PRO A 53 -10.38 2.30 -0.58
N GLU A 54 -9.81 3.32 -1.23
CA GLU A 54 -10.55 4.47 -1.70
C GLU A 54 -11.45 4.11 -2.88
N ALA A 55 -12.62 4.77 -2.97
CA ALA A 55 -13.52 4.63 -4.11
C ALA A 55 -12.89 5.24 -5.37
N ILE A 56 -13.18 4.65 -6.51
CA ILE A 56 -12.68 5.11 -7.81
C ILE A 56 -13.59 6.18 -8.37
N GLY A 57 -13.00 7.28 -8.85
CA GLY A 57 -13.66 8.21 -9.73
C GLY A 57 -14.98 8.81 -9.23
N GLY A 58 -15.10 9.04 -7.93
CA GLY A 58 -16.34 9.57 -7.34
C GLY A 58 -17.48 8.56 -7.20
N GLY A 59 -17.24 7.29 -7.52
CA GLY A 59 -18.19 6.19 -7.30
C GLY A 59 -18.15 5.67 -5.87
N ASP A 60 -18.86 4.57 -5.62
CA ASP A 60 -18.96 3.95 -4.31
C ASP A 60 -18.06 2.71 -4.16
N GLU A 61 -17.41 2.27 -5.23
CA GLU A 61 -16.64 1.06 -5.26
C GLU A 61 -15.16 1.34 -5.42
N SER A 62 -14.33 0.63 -4.66
CA SER A 62 -12.87 0.67 -4.83
C SER A 62 -12.45 -0.15 -6.05
N GLU A 63 -11.19 -0.02 -6.46
CA GLU A 63 -10.60 -0.98 -7.38
C GLU A 63 -10.48 -2.35 -6.72
N TYR A 64 -10.25 -3.39 -7.52
CA TYR A 64 -9.96 -4.71 -6.97
C TYR A 64 -8.64 -4.70 -6.23
N VAL A 65 -8.66 -5.23 -5.02
CA VAL A 65 -7.50 -5.34 -4.14
C VAL A 65 -7.36 -6.79 -3.66
N LEU A 66 -6.18 -7.13 -3.21
CA LEU A 66 -5.95 -8.42 -2.59
C LEU A 66 -6.41 -8.36 -1.13
N VAL A 67 -7.28 -9.27 -0.73
CA VAL A 67 -7.81 -9.31 0.64
C VAL A 67 -7.45 -10.62 1.31
N MET A 68 -7.18 -10.55 2.61
CA MET A 68 -7.00 -11.73 3.46
C MET A 68 -8.24 -11.91 4.29
N ILE A 69 -8.81 -13.11 4.24
CA ILE A 69 -10.09 -13.44 4.86
C ILE A 69 -9.89 -14.52 5.91
N GLY A 70 -10.57 -14.38 7.04
CA GLY A 70 -10.51 -15.34 8.12
C GLY A 70 -9.78 -14.80 9.35
N ILE A 71 -8.94 -15.63 9.94
CA ILE A 71 -8.07 -15.28 11.05
C ILE A 71 -6.62 -15.62 10.67
N PRO A 72 -5.60 -15.03 11.32
CA PRO A 72 -4.20 -15.27 10.92
C PRO A 72 -3.78 -16.74 10.86
N GLU A 73 -4.34 -17.60 11.70
CA GLU A 73 -4.03 -19.02 11.76
C GLU A 73 -4.75 -19.82 10.69
N TRP A 74 -5.90 -19.32 10.21
CA TRP A 74 -6.72 -19.94 9.18
C TRP A 74 -7.22 -18.88 8.23
N ASN A 75 -6.41 -18.56 7.22
CA ASN A 75 -6.72 -17.51 6.26
C ASN A 75 -6.61 -18.00 4.83
N HIS A 76 -7.28 -17.31 3.95
CA HIS A 76 -7.08 -17.39 2.51
C HIS A 76 -7.16 -16.01 1.92
N TRP A 77 -6.72 -15.86 0.69
CA TRP A 77 -6.77 -14.58 -0.01
C TRP A 77 -7.72 -14.65 -1.19
N GLU A 78 -8.33 -13.53 -1.52
CA GLU A 78 -9.20 -13.37 -2.66
C GLU A 78 -9.01 -11.99 -3.28
N TRP A 79 -9.44 -11.85 -4.51
CA TRP A 79 -9.60 -10.56 -5.15
C TRP A 79 -10.97 -10.01 -4.78
N ALA A 80 -11.01 -8.76 -4.31
CA ALA A 80 -12.26 -8.13 -3.93
C ALA A 80 -12.16 -6.62 -4.07
N TYR A 81 -13.30 -5.97 -4.13
CA TYR A 81 -13.39 -4.52 -3.99
C TYR A 81 -14.28 -4.19 -2.79
N TYR A 82 -14.15 -2.97 -2.28
CA TYR A 82 -14.97 -2.50 -1.17
C TYR A 82 -16.07 -1.57 -1.69
N HIS A 83 -17.31 -1.83 -1.31
CA HIS A 83 -18.47 -0.99 -1.65
C HIS A 83 -18.75 -0.05 -0.49
N HIS A 84 -18.41 1.23 -0.64
CA HIS A 84 -18.46 2.21 0.44
C HIS A 84 -19.89 2.53 0.88
N ASP A 85 -20.84 2.59 -0.04
CA ASP A 85 -22.23 2.84 0.28
C ASP A 85 -22.83 1.72 1.14
N LYS A 86 -22.60 0.49 0.75
CA LYS A 86 -23.09 -0.68 1.47
C LYS A 86 -22.22 -1.10 2.65
N LYS A 87 -21.00 -0.58 2.72
CA LYS A 87 -19.98 -0.96 3.71
C LYS A 87 -19.71 -2.45 3.73
N LEU A 88 -19.58 -3.03 2.55
CA LEU A 88 -19.37 -4.46 2.33
C LEU A 88 -18.27 -4.70 1.32
N TRP A 89 -17.53 -5.79 1.53
CA TRP A 89 -16.62 -6.32 0.53
C TRP A 89 -17.40 -7.11 -0.52
N SER A 90 -16.88 -7.18 -1.73
CA SER A 90 -17.51 -7.93 -2.84
C SER A 90 -17.44 -9.44 -2.67
N THR A 91 -16.64 -9.91 -1.72
CA THR A 91 -16.54 -11.34 -1.43
C THR A 91 -17.74 -11.85 -0.64
N TYR A 92 -18.04 -13.14 -0.77
CA TYR A 92 -19.08 -13.79 0.01
C TYR A 92 -18.79 -13.73 1.50
N GLU A 93 -17.54 -13.97 1.91
CA GLU A 93 -17.11 -13.88 3.29
C GLU A 93 -16.69 -12.45 3.60
N GLN A 94 -17.21 -11.89 4.70
CA GLN A 94 -16.98 -10.49 5.06
C GLN A 94 -15.90 -10.30 6.14
N ASN A 95 -15.32 -11.37 6.65
CA ASN A 95 -14.30 -11.29 7.70
C ASN A 95 -12.89 -11.02 7.13
N VAL A 96 -12.80 -9.99 6.32
CA VAL A 96 -11.53 -9.47 5.81
C VAL A 96 -10.77 -8.79 6.95
N PHE A 97 -9.56 -9.23 7.22
CA PHE A 97 -8.74 -8.64 8.29
C PHE A 97 -7.55 -7.84 7.77
N ALA A 98 -7.20 -7.97 6.49
CA ALA A 98 -6.14 -7.19 5.86
C ALA A 98 -6.37 -7.10 4.36
N TRP A 99 -5.84 -6.04 3.74
CA TRP A 99 -5.91 -5.87 2.30
C TRP A 99 -4.70 -5.09 1.81
N ARG A 100 -4.42 -5.17 0.50
CA ARG A 100 -3.37 -4.36 -0.12
C ARG A 100 -3.69 -4.10 -1.58
N TYR A 101 -3.21 -2.96 -2.08
CA TYR A 101 -3.16 -2.74 -3.52
C TYR A 101 -2.14 -3.68 -4.15
N VAL A 102 -2.40 -4.07 -5.38
CA VAL A 102 -1.47 -4.90 -6.13
C VAL A 102 -0.73 -4.03 -7.13
N GLU A 103 0.59 -4.15 -7.12
CA GLU A 103 1.43 -3.43 -8.04
C GLU A 103 1.16 -3.90 -9.47
N PRO A 104 0.83 -2.97 -10.41
CA PRO A 104 0.58 -3.37 -11.78
C PRO A 104 1.86 -3.90 -12.43
N PHE A 105 1.68 -4.85 -13.33
CA PHE A 105 2.79 -5.35 -14.13
C PHE A 105 3.30 -4.23 -15.04
N GLU A 106 4.60 -3.96 -14.95
CA GLU A 106 5.28 -2.99 -15.81
C GLU A 106 6.25 -3.74 -16.70
N GLU A 107 6.09 -3.55 -18.02
CA GLU A 107 7.07 -4.09 -18.95
C GLU A 107 8.33 -3.24 -18.91
N GLU A 108 9.47 -3.90 -18.78
CA GLU A 108 10.78 -3.23 -18.93
C GLU A 108 11.03 -2.97 -20.40
N GLU A 109 11.28 -1.71 -20.73
CA GLU A 109 11.70 -1.32 -22.08
C GLU A 109 13.22 -1.40 -22.23
#